data_967cdfac93156f17b05027ed3bb83f39
#
_entry.id   967cdfac93156f17b05027ed3bb83f39
#
_cell.length_a   1.000
_cell.length_b   1.000
_cell.length_c   1.000
_cell.angle_alpha   90.00
_cell.angle_beta   90.00
_cell.angle_gamma   90.00
#
_symmetry.space_group_name_H-M   'P 1'
#
loop_
_entity.id
_entity.type
_entity.pdbx_description
1 polymer ?
#
loop_
_entity_poly.entity_id
_entity_poly.type
_entity_poly.pdbx_seq_one_letter_code
_entity_poly.pdbx_strand_id
1 'polypeptide(L)'
;MARYRGPTCKLARRAGTDLSLKSPIRALDSKCKFDRPPGFKAGGRRPRATVYGTQLREKQKLRHMYGLMEKQFHSYYLTAARSKAATGEKLLQLLESRLDSAVYRM
;
A
#
# COMPACT_ATOMS: atom_id res chain seq x y z
N MET A 1 -2.84 -19.13 -0.55
CA MET A 1 -3.36 -17.83 -0.99
C MET A 1 -2.23 -17.01 -1.60
N ALA A 2 -2.51 -16.33 -2.70
CA ALA A 2 -1.52 -15.47 -3.35
C ALA A 2 -1.27 -14.20 -2.55
N ARG A 3 0.01 -13.88 -2.34
CA ARG A 3 0.44 -12.64 -1.68
C ARG A 3 1.59 -12.02 -2.48
N TYR A 4 1.81 -10.73 -2.28
CA TYR A 4 2.95 -10.06 -2.85
C TYR A 4 4.23 -10.54 -2.15
N ARG A 5 5.18 -11.04 -2.93
CA ARG A 5 6.47 -11.55 -2.44
C ARG A 5 7.68 -10.78 -2.99
N GLY A 6 7.42 -9.70 -3.73
CA GLY A 6 8.46 -8.90 -4.33
C GLY A 6 9.14 -7.93 -3.35
N PRO A 7 10.00 -7.01 -3.88
CA PRO A 7 10.73 -6.06 -3.05
C PRO A 7 9.80 -5.08 -2.33
N THR A 8 9.90 -5.02 -1.00
CA THR A 8 9.05 -4.14 -0.18
C THR A 8 9.56 -2.70 -0.15
N CYS A 9 10.89 -2.49 -0.18
CA CYS A 9 11.44 -1.13 -0.28
C CYS A 9 10.99 -0.40 -1.53
N LYS A 10 10.86 -1.13 -2.64
CA LYS A 10 10.37 -0.56 -3.91
C LYS A 10 8.96 -0.02 -3.75
N LEU A 11 8.10 -0.77 -3.06
CA LEU A 11 6.71 -0.34 -2.81
C LEU A 11 6.67 0.91 -1.94
N ALA A 12 7.45 0.95 -0.86
CA ALA A 12 7.51 2.11 0.03
C ALA A 12 8.03 3.35 -0.69
N ARG A 13 9.07 3.20 -1.50
CA ARG A 13 9.62 4.32 -2.28
C ARG A 13 8.63 4.84 -3.31
N ARG A 14 7.89 3.96 -3.96
CA ARG A 14 6.88 4.34 -4.94
C ARG A 14 5.71 5.08 -4.28
N ALA A 15 5.30 4.64 -3.09
CA ALA A 15 4.23 5.29 -2.33
C ALA A 15 4.66 6.62 -1.71
N GLY A 16 5.97 6.82 -1.52
CA GLY A 16 6.50 8.01 -0.88
C GLY A 16 6.32 8.04 0.64
N THR A 17 5.91 6.94 1.25
CA THR A 17 5.72 6.82 2.70
C THR A 17 6.15 5.44 3.18
N ASP A 18 6.38 5.32 4.48
CA ASP A 18 6.66 4.02 5.09
C ASP A 18 5.34 3.23 5.20
N LEU A 19 5.31 2.08 4.55
CA LEU A 19 4.16 1.17 4.57
C LEU A 19 4.26 0.13 5.69
N SER A 20 5.22 0.27 6.60
CA SER A 20 5.45 -0.65 7.73
C SER A 20 5.67 -2.10 7.29
N LEU A 21 6.28 -2.30 6.13
CA LEU A 21 6.54 -3.63 5.57
C LEU A 21 7.87 -4.22 6.03
N LYS A 22 8.69 -3.40 6.70
CA LYS A 22 9.96 -3.80 7.28
C LYS A 22 9.95 -3.55 8.78
N SER A 23 11.02 -3.96 9.46
CA SER A 23 11.12 -3.81 10.92
C SER A 23 10.78 -2.38 11.36
N PRO A 24 9.92 -2.20 12.37
CA PRO A 24 9.60 -0.87 12.89
C PRO A 24 10.74 -0.24 13.70
N ILE A 25 11.78 -1.01 14.05
CA ILE A 25 12.87 -0.55 14.89
C ILE A 25 13.78 0.43 14.16
N ARG A 26 13.96 0.25 12.84
CA ARG A 26 14.83 1.10 12.03
C ARG A 26 14.03 2.07 11.20
N ALA A 27 14.49 3.33 11.11
CA ALA A 27 13.88 4.33 10.24
C ALA A 27 13.96 3.88 8.77
N LEU A 28 12.96 4.27 7.97
CA LEU A 28 12.90 3.91 6.56
C LEU A 28 14.14 4.39 5.79
N ASP A 29 14.64 5.59 6.10
CA ASP A 29 15.81 6.18 5.45
C ASP A 29 17.06 5.32 5.60
N SER A 30 17.19 4.61 6.72
CA SER A 30 18.33 3.72 6.98
C SER A 30 18.17 2.35 6.32
N LYS A 31 16.94 1.97 5.98
CA LYS A 31 16.64 0.66 5.35
C LYS A 31 16.62 0.72 3.83
N CYS A 32 16.20 1.86 3.28
CA CYS A 32 15.96 2.04 1.86
C CYS A 32 16.49 3.40 1.41
N LYS A 33 16.86 3.50 0.14
CA LYS A 33 17.19 4.80 -0.48
C LYS A 33 15.88 5.53 -0.82
N PHE A 34 15.24 6.05 0.21
CA PHE A 34 13.87 6.57 0.12
C PHE A 34 13.74 7.78 -0.80
N ASP A 35 14.79 8.59 -0.89
CA ASP A 35 14.85 9.78 -1.75
C ASP A 35 14.90 9.44 -3.25
N ARG A 36 15.11 8.17 -3.59
CA ARG A 36 15.19 7.70 -4.98
C ARG A 36 14.00 6.79 -5.30
N PRO A 37 12.87 7.36 -5.79
CA PRO A 37 11.73 6.53 -6.17
C PRO A 37 12.04 5.60 -7.33
N PRO A 38 11.32 4.49 -7.49
CA PRO A 38 11.52 3.57 -8.61
C PRO A 38 11.39 4.30 -9.95
N GLY A 39 12.31 4.00 -10.89
CA GLY A 39 12.34 4.69 -12.17
C GLY A 39 12.99 6.06 -12.15
N PHE A 40 13.55 6.46 -11.01
CA PHE A 40 14.22 7.75 -10.87
C PHE A 40 15.44 7.82 -11.77
N LYS A 41 15.49 8.87 -12.60
CA LYS A 41 16.68 9.23 -13.38
C LYS A 41 17.18 10.58 -12.89
N ALA A 42 18.46 10.66 -12.57
CA ALA A 42 19.07 11.93 -12.16
C ALA A 42 18.89 12.97 -13.28
N GLY A 43 18.33 14.13 -12.94
CA GLY A 43 18.08 15.21 -13.91
C GLY A 43 16.80 15.03 -14.74
N GLY A 44 16.05 13.92 -14.55
CA GLY A 44 14.79 13.70 -15.25
C GLY A 44 13.64 14.50 -14.63
N ARG A 45 12.74 15.02 -15.48
CA ARG A 45 11.52 15.67 -15.02
C ARG A 45 10.52 14.63 -14.50
N ARG A 46 9.95 14.90 -13.33
CA ARG A 46 8.83 14.09 -12.82
C ARG A 46 7.56 14.49 -13.56
N PRO A 47 6.80 13.53 -14.12
CA PRO A 47 5.51 13.87 -14.71
C PRO A 47 4.56 14.42 -13.66
N ARG A 48 3.72 15.37 -14.07
CA ARG A 48 2.68 15.92 -13.19
C ARG A 48 1.68 14.81 -12.84
N ALA A 49 1.36 14.69 -11.55
CA ALA A 49 0.34 13.77 -11.10
C ALA A 49 -1.04 14.27 -11.51
N THR A 50 -1.81 13.43 -12.21
CA THR A 50 -3.21 13.70 -12.50
C THR A 50 -4.07 13.33 -11.30
N VAL A 51 -5.34 13.81 -11.26
CA VAL A 51 -6.28 13.40 -10.22
C VAL A 51 -6.44 11.89 -10.21
N TYR A 52 -6.59 11.26 -11.37
CA TYR A 52 -6.67 9.80 -11.50
C TYR A 52 -5.41 9.13 -10.95
N GLY A 53 -4.23 9.66 -11.30
CA GLY A 53 -2.95 9.10 -10.82
C GLY A 53 -2.81 9.18 -9.32
N THR A 54 -3.26 10.27 -8.70
CA THR A 54 -3.24 10.43 -7.24
C THR A 54 -4.16 9.42 -6.57
N GLN A 55 -5.39 9.26 -7.08
CA GLN A 55 -6.36 8.31 -6.54
C GLN A 55 -5.87 6.87 -6.68
N LEU A 56 -5.29 6.53 -7.83
CA LEU A 56 -4.70 5.21 -8.07
C LEU A 56 -3.56 4.93 -7.09
N ARG A 57 -2.71 5.91 -6.83
CA ARG A 57 -1.58 5.76 -5.92
C ARG A 57 -2.06 5.51 -4.49
N GLU A 58 -3.10 6.19 -4.03
CA GLU A 58 -3.67 5.96 -2.70
C GLU A 58 -4.27 4.55 -2.57
N LYS A 59 -4.98 4.09 -3.58
CA LYS A 59 -5.50 2.71 -3.63
C LYS A 59 -4.37 1.69 -3.57
N GLN A 60 -3.33 1.88 -4.38
CA GLN A 60 -2.20 0.96 -4.43
C GLN A 60 -1.41 0.95 -3.11
N LYS A 61 -1.30 2.11 -2.45
CA LYS A 61 -0.67 2.21 -1.14
C LYS A 61 -1.38 1.30 -0.14
N LEU A 62 -2.70 1.39 -0.05
CA LEU A 62 -3.50 0.58 0.87
C LEU A 62 -3.37 -0.92 0.54
N ARG A 63 -3.45 -1.28 -0.73
CA ARG A 63 -3.30 -2.66 -1.18
C ARG A 63 -1.93 -3.23 -0.78
N HIS A 64 -0.88 -2.46 -0.98
CA HIS A 64 0.48 -2.90 -0.66
C HIS A 64 0.72 -3.01 0.85
N MET A 65 0.09 -2.15 1.67
CA MET A 65 0.19 -2.25 3.13
C MET A 65 -0.28 -3.61 3.64
N TYR A 66 -1.29 -4.20 3.02
CA TYR A 66 -1.85 -5.50 3.42
C TYR A 66 -1.35 -6.67 2.56
N GLY A 67 -0.51 -6.41 1.57
CA GLY A 67 0.08 -7.45 0.72
C GLY A 67 -0.91 -8.18 -0.18
N LEU A 68 -2.02 -7.55 -0.53
CA LEU A 68 -3.08 -8.17 -1.31
C LEU A 68 -2.84 -8.04 -2.82
N MET A 69 -3.38 -9.02 -3.57
CA MET A 69 -3.49 -8.92 -5.02
C MET A 69 -4.74 -8.14 -5.41
N GLU A 70 -4.75 -7.57 -6.62
CA GLU A 70 -5.81 -6.65 -7.06
C GLU A 70 -7.19 -7.28 -7.01
N LYS A 71 -7.34 -8.51 -7.49
CA LYS A 71 -8.64 -9.19 -7.51
C LYS A 71 -9.22 -9.38 -6.12
N GLN A 72 -8.39 -9.80 -5.18
CA GLN A 72 -8.79 -10.00 -3.79
C GLN A 72 -9.15 -8.68 -3.12
N PHE A 73 -8.35 -7.64 -3.35
CA PHE A 73 -8.62 -6.30 -2.83
C PHE A 73 -9.96 -5.77 -3.36
N HIS A 74 -10.21 -5.95 -4.65
CA HIS A 74 -11.46 -5.50 -5.27
C HIS A 74 -12.68 -6.21 -4.64
N SER A 75 -12.57 -7.49 -4.32
CA SER A 75 -13.64 -8.23 -3.65
C SER A 75 -13.97 -7.61 -2.28
N TYR A 76 -12.96 -7.26 -1.50
CA TYR A 76 -13.16 -6.57 -0.22
C TYR A 76 -13.81 -5.20 -0.41
N TYR A 77 -13.40 -4.46 -1.43
CA TYR A 77 -14.00 -3.17 -1.74
C TYR A 77 -15.48 -3.29 -2.06
N LEU A 78 -15.87 -4.27 -2.88
CA LEU A 78 -17.28 -4.50 -3.21
C LEU A 78 -18.11 -4.83 -1.96
N THR A 79 -17.57 -5.64 -1.06
CA THR A 79 -18.25 -5.96 0.21
C THR A 79 -18.42 -4.70 1.07
N ALA A 80 -17.39 -3.87 1.15
CA ALA A 80 -17.44 -2.63 1.91
C ALA A 80 -18.44 -1.64 1.31
N ALA A 81 -18.51 -1.55 -0.01
CA ALA A 81 -19.43 -0.63 -0.70
C ALA A 81 -20.90 -0.98 -0.51
N ARG A 82 -21.21 -2.25 -0.23
CA ARG A 82 -22.58 -2.69 0.05
C ARG A 82 -23.03 -2.35 1.46
N SER A 83 -22.12 -1.98 2.33
CA SER A 83 -22.42 -1.60 3.71
C SER A 83 -23.04 -0.20 3.76
N LYS A 84 -23.88 0.04 4.77
CA LYS A 84 -24.44 1.37 5.03
C LYS A 84 -23.43 2.32 5.67
N ALA A 85 -22.32 1.81 6.18
CA ALA A 85 -21.26 2.60 6.79
C ALA A 85 -20.37 3.26 5.71
N ALA A 86 -19.51 4.20 6.13
CA ALA A 86 -18.53 4.81 5.22
C ALA A 86 -17.65 3.72 4.60
N THR A 87 -17.53 3.71 3.28
CA THR A 87 -16.83 2.65 2.53
C THR A 87 -15.38 2.49 2.98
N GLY A 88 -14.64 3.59 3.18
CA GLY A 88 -13.25 3.55 3.60
C GLY A 88 -13.06 2.91 4.95
N GLU A 89 -13.86 3.29 5.95
CA GLU A 89 -13.79 2.72 7.28
C GLU A 89 -14.14 1.24 7.28
N LYS A 90 -15.19 0.87 6.56
CA LYS A 90 -15.61 -0.54 6.46
C LYS A 90 -14.56 -1.39 5.78
N LEU A 91 -13.93 -0.85 4.73
CA LEU A 91 -12.84 -1.53 4.03
C LEU A 91 -11.66 -1.79 4.97
N LEU A 92 -11.25 -0.78 5.75
CA LEU A 92 -10.18 -0.95 6.74
C LEU A 92 -10.54 -1.97 7.80
N GLN A 93 -11.77 -1.99 8.29
CA GLN A 93 -12.23 -3.00 9.24
C GLN A 93 -12.12 -4.41 8.67
N LEU A 94 -12.54 -4.60 7.43
CA LEU A 94 -12.46 -5.91 6.76
C LEU A 94 -11.01 -6.36 6.60
N LEU A 95 -10.11 -5.45 6.20
CA LEU A 95 -8.69 -5.77 6.02
C LEU A 95 -8.00 -6.08 7.34
N GLU A 96 -8.29 -5.32 8.40
CA GLU A 96 -7.70 -5.57 9.72
C GLU A 96 -8.26 -6.84 10.37
N SER A 97 -9.46 -7.27 10.01
CA SER A 97 -10.07 -8.49 10.57
C SER A 97 -9.53 -9.78 9.95
N ARG A 98 -8.70 -9.69 8.91
CA ARG A 98 -8.07 -10.88 8.33
C ARG A 98 -7.12 -11.52 9.33
N LEU A 99 -7.02 -12.84 9.28
CA LEU A 99 -6.14 -13.59 10.18
C LEU A 99 -4.67 -13.17 10.04
N ASP A 100 -4.20 -12.99 8.81
CA ASP A 100 -2.81 -12.57 8.57
C ASP A 100 -2.52 -11.17 9.12
N SER A 101 -3.47 -10.26 9.01
CA SER A 101 -3.34 -8.91 9.60
C SER A 101 -3.34 -8.97 11.12
N ALA A 102 -4.22 -9.78 11.71
CA ALA A 102 -4.29 -9.95 13.17
C ALA A 102 -2.98 -10.52 13.71
N VAL A 103 -2.42 -11.53 13.06
CA VAL A 103 -1.12 -12.12 13.45
C VAL A 103 0.00 -11.11 13.32
N TYR A 104 0.02 -10.34 12.25
CA TYR A 104 1.05 -9.31 12.02
C TYR A 104 1.03 -8.24 13.12
N ARG A 105 -0.17 -7.84 13.58
CA ARG A 105 -0.32 -6.84 14.65
C ARG A 105 0.10 -7.34 16.04
N MET A 106 0.11 -8.64 16.23
CA MET A 106 0.59 -9.24 17.47
C MET A 106 2.12 -9.16 17.56
#